data_983f467b40c46748c2ff88f3f6b6af4d
#
_entry.id   983f467b40c46748c2ff88f3f6b6af4d
#
_cell.length_a   1.000
_cell.length_b   1.000
_cell.length_c   1.000
_cell.angle_alpha   90.00
_cell.angle_beta   90.00
_cell.angle_gamma   90.00
#
_symmetry.space_group_name_H-M   'P 1'
#
loop_
_entity.id
_entity.type
_entity.pdbx_description
1 polymer ?
#
loop_
_entity_poly.entity_id
_entity_poly.type
_entity_poly.pdbx_seq_one_letter_code
_entity_poly.pdbx_strand_id
1 'polypeptide(L)'
;KLASAVSNAGGLGLIGSGSMYPDVLREHIRKCRAATDKPFGVNIPLMYPQIEEIMNIMVEEGVKIVFTSAGNPKTWTGWLKERGITVAHVVSSSKFAMKCEEAGVDAIVAEGFEAGGHNGREETTTLCLIPAVREATTLPLIAAGGIGTGEAIFALMALGAEGVQMGTRFALTDESSASDIFKEYCLRLNEGDTKLLLKKLAPTRLVINSFRDRVEAAEGRGASAEELRELLGRGRAKKGIFEGDLEEGELEIGQVAALFRRRQSVDEVMKELLEEYRRASDKIRSAGL
;
A
#
# COMPACT_ATOMS: atom_id res chain seq x y z
N LYS A 1 -13.13 6.36 -7.08
CA LYS A 1 -12.58 7.34 -8.02
C LYS A 1 -11.12 6.99 -8.35
N LEU A 2 -10.20 6.93 -7.36
CA LEU A 2 -8.78 6.64 -7.60
C LEU A 2 -8.58 5.30 -8.33
N ALA A 3 -9.14 4.20 -7.83
CA ALA A 3 -8.94 2.88 -8.43
C ALA A 3 -9.40 2.83 -9.91
N SER A 4 -10.58 3.39 -10.22
CA SER A 4 -11.04 3.44 -11.61
C SER A 4 -10.17 4.33 -12.51
N ALA A 5 -9.64 5.45 -11.98
CA ALA A 5 -8.73 6.32 -12.73
C ALA A 5 -7.41 5.58 -13.06
N VAL A 6 -6.82 4.87 -12.10
CA VAL A 6 -5.62 4.06 -12.33
C VAL A 6 -5.87 2.95 -13.37
N SER A 7 -7.02 2.25 -13.28
CA SER A 7 -7.37 1.23 -14.27
C SER A 7 -7.56 1.81 -15.67
N ASN A 8 -8.21 2.96 -15.79
CA ASN A 8 -8.41 3.65 -17.08
C ASN A 8 -7.09 4.15 -17.68
N ALA A 9 -6.11 4.50 -16.83
CA ALA A 9 -4.79 4.94 -17.27
C ALA A 9 -3.81 3.76 -17.57
N GLY A 10 -4.28 2.52 -17.54
CA GLY A 10 -3.51 1.32 -17.92
C GLY A 10 -2.81 0.58 -16.78
N GLY A 11 -3.04 0.99 -15.54
CA GLY A 11 -2.61 0.25 -14.35
C GLY A 11 -3.67 -0.73 -13.84
N LEU A 12 -3.43 -1.34 -12.69
CA LEU A 12 -4.41 -2.09 -11.92
C LEU A 12 -4.80 -1.26 -10.68
N GLY A 13 -5.97 -0.63 -10.73
CA GLY A 13 -6.47 0.12 -9.57
C GLY A 13 -6.90 -0.80 -8.44
N LEU A 14 -6.52 -0.48 -7.20
CA LEU A 14 -6.89 -1.24 -6.01
C LEU A 14 -7.80 -0.41 -5.10
N ILE A 15 -8.89 -1.01 -4.64
CA ILE A 15 -9.74 -0.46 -3.57
C ILE A 15 -9.18 -0.99 -2.25
N GLY A 16 -8.68 -0.09 -1.39
CA GLY A 16 -8.25 -0.46 -0.03
C GLY A 16 -9.46 -0.57 0.90
N SER A 17 -9.76 -1.78 1.39
CA SER A 17 -10.92 -1.99 2.25
C SER A 17 -10.64 -1.81 3.75
N GLY A 18 -9.39 -1.56 4.12
CA GLY A 18 -8.90 -1.62 5.49
C GLY A 18 -9.58 -0.74 6.54
N SER A 19 -10.38 0.22 6.16
CA SER A 19 -11.16 1.08 7.07
C SER A 19 -12.64 1.17 6.68
N MET A 20 -13.10 0.29 5.80
CA MET A 20 -14.46 0.32 5.28
C MET A 20 -15.36 -0.70 5.98
N TYR A 21 -16.56 -0.28 6.38
CA TYR A 21 -17.62 -1.21 6.70
C TYR A 21 -18.07 -1.97 5.45
N PRO A 22 -18.63 -3.19 5.58
CA PRO A 22 -19.03 -4.02 4.44
C PRO A 22 -19.91 -3.30 3.41
N ASP A 23 -20.94 -2.59 3.85
CA ASP A 23 -21.83 -1.84 2.94
C ASP A 23 -21.11 -0.73 2.18
N VAL A 24 -20.19 -0.03 2.85
CA VAL A 24 -19.36 1.02 2.22
C VAL A 24 -18.45 0.41 1.16
N LEU A 25 -17.83 -0.74 1.45
CA LEU A 25 -17.00 -1.45 0.49
C LEU A 25 -17.82 -1.88 -0.74
N ARG A 26 -19.00 -2.44 -0.53
CA ARG A 26 -19.94 -2.81 -1.62
C ARG A 26 -20.25 -1.62 -2.52
N GLU A 27 -20.58 -0.50 -1.92
CA GLU A 27 -20.84 0.74 -2.67
C GLU A 27 -19.62 1.19 -3.48
N HIS A 28 -18.42 1.14 -2.90
CA HIS A 28 -17.18 1.52 -3.60
C HIS A 28 -16.84 0.57 -4.76
N ILE A 29 -17.09 -0.73 -4.62
CA ILE A 29 -16.92 -1.70 -5.73
C ILE A 29 -17.88 -1.36 -6.87
N ARG A 30 -19.16 -1.11 -6.57
CA ARG A 30 -20.18 -0.73 -7.58
C ARG A 30 -19.83 0.59 -8.27
N LYS A 31 -19.42 1.60 -7.53
CA LYS A 31 -18.95 2.88 -8.08
C LYS A 31 -17.72 2.72 -8.97
N CYS A 32 -16.77 1.86 -8.57
CA CYS A 32 -15.59 1.58 -9.39
C CYS A 32 -15.99 0.92 -10.71
N ARG A 33 -16.83 -0.12 -10.66
CA ARG A 33 -17.33 -0.82 -11.84
C ARG A 33 -18.12 0.09 -12.79
N ALA A 34 -18.88 1.03 -12.26
CA ALA A 34 -19.61 2.00 -13.08
C ALA A 34 -18.68 3.04 -13.77
N ALA A 35 -17.46 3.21 -13.26
CA ALA A 35 -16.51 4.22 -13.75
C ALA A 35 -15.39 3.63 -14.64
N THR A 36 -15.31 2.30 -14.80
CA THR A 36 -14.30 1.64 -15.64
C THR A 36 -14.78 0.28 -16.13
N ASP A 37 -14.46 -0.06 -17.35
CA ASP A 37 -14.58 -1.41 -17.94
C ASP A 37 -13.29 -2.22 -17.81
N LYS A 38 -12.24 -1.62 -17.25
CA LYS A 38 -10.93 -2.23 -17.06
C LYS A 38 -10.87 -3.04 -15.75
N PRO A 39 -9.96 -4.01 -15.64
CA PRO A 39 -9.75 -4.75 -14.41
C PRO A 39 -9.40 -3.81 -13.24
N PHE A 40 -9.94 -4.12 -12.07
CA PHE A 40 -9.54 -3.54 -10.79
C PHE A 40 -9.56 -4.63 -9.72
N GLY A 41 -8.85 -4.41 -8.62
CA GLY A 41 -8.82 -5.32 -7.49
C GLY A 41 -9.25 -4.68 -6.19
N VAL A 42 -9.36 -5.50 -5.15
CA VAL A 42 -9.66 -5.07 -3.78
C VAL A 42 -8.59 -5.60 -2.85
N ASN A 43 -7.99 -4.73 -2.03
CA ASN A 43 -7.09 -5.16 -0.95
C ASN A 43 -7.88 -5.36 0.34
N ILE A 44 -7.68 -6.52 0.97
CA ILE A 44 -8.40 -6.96 2.16
C ILE A 44 -7.41 -7.35 3.26
N PRO A 45 -7.28 -6.56 4.33
CA PRO A 45 -6.56 -6.99 5.52
C PRO A 45 -7.33 -8.12 6.23
N LEU A 46 -6.69 -9.30 6.40
CA LEU A 46 -7.36 -10.51 6.90
C LEU A 46 -7.70 -10.48 8.40
N MET A 47 -7.18 -9.52 9.14
CA MET A 47 -7.44 -9.38 10.59
C MET A 47 -8.71 -8.59 10.93
N TYR A 48 -9.51 -8.21 9.94
CA TYR A 48 -10.74 -7.44 10.17
C TYR A 48 -11.84 -8.27 10.82
N PRO A 49 -12.60 -7.72 11.77
CA PRO A 49 -13.64 -8.47 12.49
C PRO A 49 -14.76 -9.03 11.59
N GLN A 50 -15.08 -8.34 10.48
CA GLN A 50 -16.16 -8.72 9.56
C GLN A 50 -15.62 -9.40 8.28
N ILE A 51 -14.51 -10.11 8.40
CA ILE A 51 -13.80 -10.69 7.24
C ILE A 51 -14.68 -11.63 6.41
N GLU A 52 -15.53 -12.45 7.02
CA GLU A 52 -16.41 -13.38 6.30
C GLU A 52 -17.42 -12.63 5.43
N GLU A 53 -18.02 -11.55 5.95
CA GLU A 53 -18.94 -10.72 5.20
C GLU A 53 -18.24 -10.01 4.04
N ILE A 54 -17.03 -9.49 4.27
CA ILE A 54 -16.19 -8.86 3.24
C ILE A 54 -15.86 -9.86 2.13
N MET A 55 -15.49 -11.10 2.47
CA MET A 55 -15.19 -12.14 1.48
C MET A 55 -16.42 -12.51 0.65
N ASN A 56 -17.59 -12.62 1.27
CA ASN A 56 -18.85 -12.86 0.55
C ASN A 56 -19.17 -11.72 -0.43
N ILE A 57 -18.94 -10.46 -0.04
CA ILE A 57 -19.10 -9.32 -0.93
C ILE A 57 -18.22 -9.43 -2.18
N MET A 58 -16.99 -9.94 -2.07
CA MET A 58 -16.14 -10.14 -3.26
C MET A 58 -16.79 -11.06 -4.28
N VAL A 59 -17.39 -12.13 -3.82
CA VAL A 59 -18.10 -13.09 -4.69
C VAL A 59 -19.39 -12.50 -5.25
N GLU A 60 -20.22 -11.94 -4.41
CA GLU A 60 -21.53 -11.36 -4.78
C GLU A 60 -21.38 -10.21 -5.78
N GLU A 61 -20.38 -9.36 -5.57
CA GLU A 61 -20.06 -8.26 -6.48
C GLU A 61 -19.17 -8.69 -7.66
N GLY A 62 -18.83 -9.97 -7.80
CA GLY A 62 -18.06 -10.50 -8.94
C GLY A 62 -16.66 -9.91 -9.08
N VAL A 63 -16.00 -9.57 -7.96
CA VAL A 63 -14.59 -9.15 -7.94
C VAL A 63 -13.71 -10.29 -8.43
N LYS A 64 -12.77 -10.00 -9.31
CA LYS A 64 -11.91 -11.01 -9.94
C LYS A 64 -10.49 -11.04 -9.38
N ILE A 65 -10.05 -9.98 -8.72
CA ILE A 65 -8.68 -9.83 -8.22
C ILE A 65 -8.74 -9.34 -6.78
N VAL A 66 -8.18 -10.12 -5.86
CA VAL A 66 -8.11 -9.80 -4.44
C VAL A 66 -6.65 -9.79 -4.00
N PHE A 67 -6.25 -8.70 -3.36
CA PHE A 67 -4.99 -8.60 -2.62
C PHE A 67 -5.30 -8.81 -1.16
N THR A 68 -4.67 -9.78 -0.52
CA THR A 68 -4.82 -10.01 0.92
C THR A 68 -3.58 -9.52 1.67
N SER A 69 -3.77 -9.04 2.88
CA SER A 69 -2.68 -8.53 3.74
C SER A 69 -2.96 -8.80 5.21
N ALA A 70 -1.96 -8.60 6.08
CA ALA A 70 -2.11 -8.63 7.54
C ALA A 70 -2.84 -9.86 8.07
N GLY A 71 -2.35 -11.07 7.77
CA GLY A 71 -2.92 -12.30 8.29
C GLY A 71 -2.35 -13.57 7.66
N ASN A 72 -2.99 -14.70 7.90
CA ASN A 72 -2.55 -15.97 7.35
C ASN A 72 -3.15 -16.20 5.96
N PRO A 73 -2.33 -16.26 4.89
CA PRO A 73 -2.83 -16.48 3.53
C PRO A 73 -3.60 -17.80 3.37
N LYS A 74 -3.27 -18.84 4.12
CA LYS A 74 -3.94 -20.16 4.04
C LYS A 74 -5.44 -20.11 4.34
N THR A 75 -5.89 -19.09 5.11
CA THR A 75 -7.29 -19.04 5.58
C THR A 75 -8.29 -18.84 4.44
N TRP A 76 -7.97 -17.97 3.48
CA TRP A 76 -8.93 -17.56 2.46
C TRP A 76 -8.49 -17.84 1.01
N THR A 77 -7.20 -18.11 0.75
CA THR A 77 -6.69 -18.28 -0.60
C THR A 77 -7.43 -19.38 -1.36
N GLY A 78 -7.54 -20.60 -0.79
CA GLY A 78 -8.25 -21.72 -1.42
C GLY A 78 -9.70 -21.38 -1.72
N TRP A 79 -10.40 -20.81 -0.75
CA TRP A 79 -11.81 -20.41 -0.87
C TRP A 79 -12.05 -19.37 -1.98
N LEU A 80 -11.16 -18.40 -2.14
CA LEU A 80 -11.22 -17.39 -3.19
C LEU A 80 -10.93 -18.02 -4.56
N LYS A 81 -9.90 -18.85 -4.66
CA LYS A 81 -9.49 -19.49 -5.92
C LYS A 81 -10.54 -20.47 -6.46
N GLU A 82 -11.22 -21.23 -5.60
CA GLU A 82 -12.34 -22.08 -5.98
C GLU A 82 -13.49 -21.28 -6.63
N ARG A 83 -13.55 -19.98 -6.41
CA ARG A 83 -14.52 -19.04 -6.99
C ARG A 83 -13.99 -18.26 -8.19
N GLY A 84 -12.83 -18.67 -8.71
CA GLY A 84 -12.21 -18.06 -9.89
C GLY A 84 -11.66 -16.65 -9.63
N ILE A 85 -11.25 -16.35 -8.38
CA ILE A 85 -10.65 -15.09 -7.98
C ILE A 85 -9.14 -15.24 -7.93
N THR A 86 -8.41 -14.37 -8.61
CA THR A 86 -6.96 -14.25 -8.55
C THR A 86 -6.55 -13.64 -7.22
N VAL A 87 -5.60 -14.26 -6.53
CA VAL A 87 -5.18 -13.85 -5.18
C VAL A 87 -3.71 -13.48 -5.15
N ALA A 88 -3.41 -12.23 -4.79
CA ALA A 88 -2.07 -11.80 -4.37
C ALA A 88 -2.02 -11.62 -2.86
N HIS A 89 -0.86 -11.84 -2.22
CA HIS A 89 -0.70 -11.58 -0.79
C HIS A 89 0.49 -10.68 -0.50
N VAL A 90 0.33 -9.74 0.44
CA VAL A 90 1.36 -8.79 0.84
C VAL A 90 2.25 -9.37 1.94
N VAL A 91 3.56 -9.32 1.74
CA VAL A 91 4.58 -9.86 2.66
C VAL A 91 5.67 -8.84 2.94
N SER A 92 6.31 -8.98 4.11
CA SER A 92 7.46 -8.17 4.53
C SER A 92 8.78 -8.94 4.59
N SER A 93 8.77 -10.24 4.24
CA SER A 93 9.98 -11.07 4.28
C SER A 93 9.88 -12.29 3.34
N SER A 94 11.03 -12.87 2.98
CA SER A 94 11.13 -14.11 2.21
C SER A 94 10.47 -15.29 2.92
N LYS A 95 10.53 -15.35 4.25
CA LYS A 95 9.84 -16.36 5.06
C LYS A 95 8.32 -16.32 4.87
N PHE A 96 7.73 -15.13 4.78
CA PHE A 96 6.30 -14.99 4.51
C PHE A 96 5.97 -15.27 3.05
N ALA A 97 6.88 -14.97 2.11
CA ALA A 97 6.71 -15.33 0.70
C ALA A 97 6.58 -16.86 0.51
N MET A 98 7.44 -17.65 1.14
CA MET A 98 7.33 -19.12 1.11
C MET A 98 5.98 -19.62 1.66
N LYS A 99 5.47 -19.01 2.74
CA LYS A 99 4.14 -19.35 3.27
C LYS A 99 2.99 -19.02 2.32
N CYS A 100 3.15 -17.97 1.53
CA CYS A 100 2.19 -17.59 0.49
C CYS A 100 2.19 -18.60 -0.66
N GLU A 101 3.37 -19.04 -1.09
CA GLU A 101 3.51 -20.09 -2.10
C GLU A 101 2.85 -21.40 -1.63
N GLU A 102 3.12 -21.84 -0.39
CA GLU A 102 2.44 -22.98 0.23
C GLU A 102 0.92 -22.82 0.34
N ALA A 103 0.43 -21.58 0.49
CA ALA A 103 -0.99 -21.28 0.53
C ALA A 103 -1.65 -21.28 -0.86
N GLY A 104 -0.85 -21.31 -1.93
CA GLY A 104 -1.31 -21.35 -3.32
C GLY A 104 -1.78 -20.01 -3.86
N VAL A 105 -1.24 -18.87 -3.40
CA VAL A 105 -1.52 -17.57 -3.99
C VAL A 105 -1.01 -17.50 -5.43
N ASP A 106 -1.56 -16.59 -6.24
CA ASP A 106 -1.17 -16.42 -7.64
C ASP A 106 -0.02 -15.42 -7.82
N ALA A 107 0.18 -14.52 -6.86
CA ALA A 107 1.26 -13.53 -6.87
C ALA A 107 1.62 -13.08 -5.45
N ILE A 108 2.82 -12.54 -5.30
CA ILE A 108 3.32 -11.99 -4.03
C ILE A 108 3.58 -10.49 -4.20
N VAL A 109 3.15 -9.70 -3.22
CA VAL A 109 3.54 -8.29 -3.07
C VAL A 109 4.54 -8.20 -1.93
N ALA A 110 5.81 -7.91 -2.24
CA ALA A 110 6.83 -7.69 -1.23
C ALA A 110 6.96 -6.21 -0.91
N GLU A 111 6.58 -5.85 0.33
CA GLU A 111 6.51 -4.46 0.77
C GLU A 111 7.64 -4.12 1.73
N GLY A 112 8.52 -3.21 1.29
CA GLY A 112 9.60 -2.66 2.09
C GLY A 112 9.12 -1.63 3.11
N PHE A 113 9.93 -1.42 4.15
CA PHE A 113 9.56 -0.59 5.31
C PHE A 113 9.51 0.92 5.03
N GLU A 114 9.83 1.37 3.82
CA GLU A 114 9.65 2.74 3.34
C GLU A 114 8.18 3.09 3.12
N ALA A 115 7.29 2.09 3.09
CA ALA A 115 5.85 2.27 2.93
C ALA A 115 5.25 3.11 4.05
N GLY A 116 4.19 3.86 3.74
CA GLY A 116 3.37 4.57 4.72
C GLY A 116 2.39 3.63 5.43
N GLY A 117 1.98 3.98 6.65
CA GLY A 117 1.07 3.17 7.43
C GLY A 117 1.70 1.91 8.01
N HIS A 118 0.92 0.86 8.10
CA HIS A 118 1.34 -0.41 8.72
C HIS A 118 2.45 -1.09 7.93
N ASN A 119 3.47 -1.55 8.65
CA ASN A 119 4.68 -2.16 8.11
C ASN A 119 4.98 -3.51 8.76
N GLY A 120 5.85 -4.30 8.10
CA GLY A 120 6.48 -5.47 8.69
C GLY A 120 7.39 -5.12 9.88
N ARG A 121 7.70 -6.12 10.69
CA ARG A 121 8.55 -5.95 11.89
C ARG A 121 10.04 -5.99 11.56
N GLU A 122 10.40 -6.51 10.40
CA GLU A 122 11.77 -6.75 9.98
C GLU A 122 12.52 -5.47 9.57
N GLU A 123 11.78 -4.40 9.28
CA GLU A 123 12.34 -3.11 8.82
C GLU A 123 13.28 -3.27 7.61
N THR A 124 12.97 -4.22 6.72
CA THR A 124 13.78 -4.47 5.53
C THR A 124 13.41 -3.47 4.44
N THR A 125 14.42 -2.79 3.88
CA THR A 125 14.21 -1.86 2.75
C THR A 125 13.78 -2.60 1.49
N THR A 126 13.03 -1.95 0.63
CA THR A 126 12.57 -2.52 -0.65
C THR A 126 13.73 -3.03 -1.49
N LEU A 127 14.86 -2.30 -1.52
CA LEU A 127 16.07 -2.68 -2.25
C LEU A 127 16.68 -4.01 -1.78
N CYS A 128 16.59 -4.33 -0.49
CA CYS A 128 17.07 -5.60 0.08
C CYS A 128 16.00 -6.69 0.04
N LEU A 129 14.73 -6.32 0.18
CA LEU A 129 13.62 -7.27 0.28
C LEU A 129 13.34 -7.96 -1.05
N ILE A 130 13.32 -7.22 -2.15
CA ILE A 130 12.94 -7.76 -3.46
C ILE A 130 13.85 -8.92 -3.90
N PRO A 131 15.20 -8.79 -3.93
CA PRO A 131 16.05 -9.92 -4.29
C PRO A 131 15.93 -11.09 -3.32
N ALA A 132 15.79 -10.83 -2.01
CA ALA A 132 15.62 -11.91 -1.02
C ALA A 132 14.31 -12.68 -1.21
N VAL A 133 13.22 -12.00 -1.58
CA VAL A 133 11.95 -12.67 -1.90
C VAL A 133 12.05 -13.39 -3.25
N ARG A 134 12.71 -12.80 -4.24
CA ARG A 134 12.90 -13.44 -5.56
C ARG A 134 13.65 -14.77 -5.45
N GLU A 135 14.65 -14.86 -4.60
CA GLU A 135 15.37 -16.13 -4.33
C GLU A 135 14.48 -17.19 -3.67
N ALA A 136 13.49 -16.76 -2.88
CA ALA A 136 12.65 -17.64 -2.07
C ALA A 136 11.41 -18.19 -2.81
N THR A 137 11.04 -17.63 -3.97
CA THR A 137 9.82 -18.04 -4.70
C THR A 137 9.93 -17.80 -6.20
N THR A 138 9.19 -18.58 -6.98
CA THR A 138 9.07 -18.39 -8.44
C THR A 138 7.77 -17.73 -8.86
N LEU A 139 6.88 -17.44 -7.92
CA LEU A 139 5.62 -16.74 -8.20
C LEU A 139 5.85 -15.34 -8.75
N PRO A 140 4.90 -14.78 -9.52
CA PRO A 140 4.92 -13.38 -9.92
C PRO A 140 5.16 -12.46 -8.71
N LEU A 141 6.16 -11.59 -8.81
CA LEU A 141 6.61 -10.73 -7.71
C LEU A 141 6.33 -9.26 -8.00
N ILE A 142 5.58 -8.64 -7.12
CA ILE A 142 5.25 -7.22 -7.16
C ILE A 142 6.02 -6.52 -6.04
N ALA A 143 6.82 -5.51 -6.38
CA ALA A 143 7.52 -4.70 -5.39
C ALA A 143 6.62 -3.58 -4.86
N ALA A 144 6.66 -3.33 -3.54
CA ALA A 144 5.96 -2.23 -2.88
C ALA A 144 6.83 -1.57 -1.82
N GLY A 145 6.51 -0.33 -1.45
CA GLY A 145 7.28 0.48 -0.49
C GLY A 145 8.34 1.35 -1.16
N GLY A 146 8.35 2.65 -0.88
CA GLY A 146 9.35 3.60 -1.37
C GLY A 146 9.36 3.88 -2.88
N ILE A 147 8.37 3.42 -3.63
CA ILE A 147 8.31 3.53 -5.10
C ILE A 147 7.49 4.76 -5.48
N GLY A 148 8.07 5.64 -6.31
CA GLY A 148 7.39 6.85 -6.72
C GLY A 148 7.83 7.41 -8.07
N THR A 149 8.84 6.82 -8.71
CA THR A 149 9.39 7.26 -10.00
C THR A 149 9.56 6.10 -10.96
N GLY A 150 9.66 6.39 -12.25
CA GLY A 150 9.92 5.38 -13.27
C GLY A 150 11.32 4.76 -13.16
N GLU A 151 12.31 5.52 -12.67
CA GLU A 151 13.65 5.00 -12.37
C GLU A 151 13.59 3.95 -11.26
N ALA A 152 12.78 4.17 -10.21
CA ALA A 152 12.59 3.19 -9.14
C ALA A 152 11.90 1.91 -9.66
N ILE A 153 10.91 2.03 -10.55
CA ILE A 153 10.29 0.87 -11.23
C ILE A 153 11.37 0.08 -11.98
N PHE A 154 12.18 0.75 -12.81
CA PHE A 154 13.23 0.10 -13.58
C PHE A 154 14.24 -0.65 -12.69
N ALA A 155 14.69 -0.01 -11.60
CA ALA A 155 15.62 -0.62 -10.66
C ALA A 155 15.06 -1.89 -10.00
N LEU A 156 13.79 -1.86 -9.59
CA LEU A 156 13.13 -3.00 -8.94
C LEU A 156 12.86 -4.15 -9.91
N MET A 157 12.55 -3.86 -11.18
CA MET A 157 12.47 -4.90 -12.20
C MET A 157 13.83 -5.55 -12.45
N ALA A 158 14.94 -4.78 -12.44
CA ALA A 158 16.28 -5.34 -12.50
C ALA A 158 16.63 -6.23 -11.30
N LEU A 159 16.02 -6.01 -10.14
CA LEU A 159 16.15 -6.84 -8.94
C LEU A 159 15.22 -8.07 -8.93
N GLY A 160 14.42 -8.27 -9.96
CA GLY A 160 13.58 -9.46 -10.13
C GLY A 160 12.09 -9.26 -9.84
N ALA A 161 11.62 -8.04 -9.62
CA ALA A 161 10.18 -7.75 -9.62
C ALA A 161 9.61 -7.79 -11.04
N GLU A 162 8.35 -8.17 -11.19
CA GLU A 162 7.62 -8.22 -12.46
C GLU A 162 6.53 -7.13 -12.52
N GLY A 163 6.31 -6.44 -11.41
CA GLY A 163 5.40 -5.31 -11.28
C GLY A 163 5.70 -4.50 -10.03
N VAL A 164 5.00 -3.37 -9.88
CA VAL A 164 5.12 -2.51 -8.70
C VAL A 164 3.76 -2.10 -8.17
N GLN A 165 3.65 -1.91 -6.86
CA GLN A 165 2.50 -1.33 -6.18
C GLN A 165 2.92 -0.02 -5.51
N MET A 166 2.20 1.05 -5.78
CA MET A 166 2.46 2.39 -5.26
C MET A 166 1.26 2.91 -4.49
N GLY A 167 1.44 3.24 -3.21
CA GLY A 167 0.44 3.91 -2.39
C GLY A 167 0.62 5.43 -2.41
N THR A 168 1.72 5.91 -1.85
CA THR A 168 2.02 7.32 -1.61
C THR A 168 1.85 8.19 -2.85
N ARG A 169 2.45 7.80 -3.99
CA ARG A 169 2.39 8.56 -5.23
C ARG A 169 0.95 8.81 -5.68
N PHE A 170 0.08 7.80 -5.59
CA PHE A 170 -1.32 7.89 -5.97
C PHE A 170 -2.22 8.47 -4.87
N ALA A 171 -1.86 8.31 -3.59
CA ALA A 171 -2.59 8.95 -2.50
C ALA A 171 -2.57 10.49 -2.58
N LEU A 172 -1.56 11.06 -3.22
CA LEU A 172 -1.39 12.51 -3.42
C LEU A 172 -2.01 13.04 -4.72
N THR A 173 -2.69 12.20 -5.52
CA THR A 173 -3.36 12.62 -6.77
C THR A 173 -4.71 13.29 -6.51
N ASP A 174 -5.23 13.97 -7.55
CA ASP A 174 -6.53 14.63 -7.51
C ASP A 174 -7.69 13.67 -7.31
N GLU A 175 -7.55 12.43 -7.81
CA GLU A 175 -8.58 11.39 -7.72
C GLU A 175 -8.60 10.66 -6.38
N SER A 176 -7.57 10.82 -5.56
CA SER A 176 -7.54 10.25 -4.21
C SER A 176 -8.61 10.89 -3.31
N SER A 177 -9.21 10.08 -2.44
CA SER A 177 -10.20 10.51 -1.45
C SER A 177 -9.58 11.17 -0.21
N ALA A 178 -8.26 11.19 -0.06
CA ALA A 178 -7.61 11.95 1.00
C ALA A 178 -7.98 13.43 0.92
N SER A 179 -8.10 14.10 2.06
CA SER A 179 -8.43 15.53 2.10
C SER A 179 -7.36 16.39 1.41
N ASP A 180 -7.76 17.50 0.84
CA ASP A 180 -6.82 18.42 0.21
C ASP A 180 -5.80 18.97 1.23
N ILE A 181 -6.24 19.17 2.48
CA ILE A 181 -5.37 19.60 3.59
C ILE A 181 -4.24 18.58 3.82
N PHE A 182 -4.56 17.29 3.88
CA PHE A 182 -3.57 16.22 4.04
C PHE A 182 -2.61 16.16 2.83
N LYS A 183 -3.14 16.23 1.61
CA LYS A 183 -2.32 16.20 0.39
C LYS A 183 -1.33 17.36 0.34
N GLU A 184 -1.80 18.57 0.57
CA GLU A 184 -0.96 19.77 0.58
C GLU A 184 0.10 19.74 1.69
N TYR A 185 -0.23 19.16 2.84
CA TYR A 185 0.74 18.93 3.90
C TYR A 185 1.83 17.96 3.47
N CYS A 186 1.45 16.83 2.90
CA CYS A 186 2.39 15.80 2.44
C CYS A 186 3.33 16.29 1.32
N LEU A 187 2.89 17.21 0.45
CA LEU A 187 3.72 17.79 -0.60
C LEU A 187 4.83 18.76 -0.08
N ARG A 188 4.83 19.08 1.21
CA ARG A 188 5.85 19.91 1.87
C ARG A 188 6.86 19.08 2.67
N LEU A 189 6.67 17.78 2.78
CA LEU A 189 7.55 16.89 3.55
C LEU A 189 8.95 16.81 2.93
N ASN A 190 9.93 16.66 3.79
CA ASN A 190 11.33 16.44 3.45
C ASN A 190 11.77 15.05 3.94
N GLU A 191 13.02 14.69 3.64
CA GLU A 191 13.64 13.48 4.18
C GLU A 191 13.66 13.57 5.71
N GLY A 192 13.27 12.47 6.37
CA GLY A 192 13.21 12.41 7.84
C GLY A 192 11.87 12.83 8.46
N ASP A 193 10.96 13.44 7.72
CA ASP A 193 9.64 13.87 8.23
C ASP A 193 8.66 12.70 8.49
N THR A 194 9.03 11.47 8.16
CA THR A 194 8.30 10.26 8.54
C THR A 194 9.11 9.37 9.48
N LYS A 195 8.45 8.68 10.40
CA LYS A 195 9.09 7.76 11.34
C LYS A 195 8.25 6.51 11.56
N LEU A 196 8.92 5.35 11.69
CA LEU A 196 8.27 4.09 12.04
C LEU A 196 8.15 4.00 13.56
N LEU A 197 6.93 4.01 14.06
CA LEU A 197 6.57 3.99 15.47
C LEU A 197 5.53 2.89 15.75
N LEU A 198 4.95 2.86 16.95
CA LEU A 198 3.94 1.88 17.38
C LEU A 198 4.41 0.42 17.30
N LYS A 199 5.72 0.20 17.45
CA LYS A 199 6.35 -1.13 17.25
C LYS A 199 5.86 -2.20 18.22
N LYS A 200 5.35 -1.83 19.40
CA LYS A 200 4.74 -2.77 20.36
C LYS A 200 3.33 -3.19 19.97
N LEU A 201 2.67 -2.42 19.10
CA LEU A 201 1.35 -2.75 18.52
C LEU A 201 1.52 -3.37 17.12
N ALA A 202 1.50 -2.53 16.11
CA ALA A 202 1.84 -2.83 14.74
C ALA A 202 2.73 -1.69 14.24
N PRO A 203 3.96 -1.96 13.75
CA PRO A 203 4.81 -0.90 13.26
C PRO A 203 4.08 -0.06 12.23
N THR A 204 4.01 1.25 12.43
CA THR A 204 3.27 2.18 11.56
C THR A 204 4.14 3.38 11.23
N ARG A 205 4.26 3.70 9.93
CA ARG A 205 4.98 4.89 9.50
C ARG A 205 4.08 6.11 9.56
N LEU A 206 4.42 7.02 10.44
CA LEU A 206 3.71 8.25 10.73
C LEU A 206 4.48 9.48 10.25
N VAL A 207 3.76 10.48 9.78
CA VAL A 207 4.27 11.81 9.45
C VAL A 207 4.43 12.64 10.71
N ILE A 208 5.36 13.59 10.67
CA ILE A 208 5.56 14.59 11.73
C ILE A 208 4.29 15.38 12.02
N ASN A 209 3.81 15.34 13.27
CA ASN A 209 2.74 16.17 13.82
C ASN A 209 2.69 16.00 15.35
N SER A 210 1.82 16.75 16.01
CA SER A 210 1.66 16.69 17.48
C SER A 210 1.29 15.30 17.99
N PHE A 211 0.46 14.55 17.27
CA PHE A 211 0.11 13.18 17.64
C PHE A 211 1.33 12.24 17.56
N ARG A 212 2.08 12.26 16.44
CA ARG A 212 3.29 11.45 16.28
C ARG A 212 4.31 11.74 17.39
N ASP A 213 4.50 13.00 17.76
CA ASP A 213 5.46 13.40 18.79
C ASP A 213 5.07 12.85 20.16
N ARG A 214 3.76 12.80 20.49
CA ARG A 214 3.27 12.14 21.71
C ARG A 214 3.50 10.63 21.69
N VAL A 215 3.30 9.97 20.56
CA VAL A 215 3.58 8.53 20.39
C VAL A 215 5.07 8.27 20.61
N GLU A 216 5.94 9.04 19.98
CA GLU A 216 7.40 8.92 20.10
C GLU A 216 7.85 9.15 21.54
N ALA A 217 7.33 10.18 22.22
CA ALA A 217 7.62 10.44 23.62
C ALA A 217 7.13 9.30 24.54
N ALA A 218 5.96 8.72 24.24
CA ALA A 218 5.44 7.58 24.98
C ALA A 218 6.32 6.33 24.82
N GLU A 219 6.74 6.01 23.59
CA GLU A 219 7.66 4.89 23.32
C GLU A 219 9.03 5.13 23.97
N GLY A 220 9.55 6.37 23.93
CA GLY A 220 10.82 6.76 24.52
C GLY A 220 10.87 6.58 26.04
N ARG A 221 9.75 6.75 26.75
CA ARG A 221 9.65 6.46 28.20
C ARG A 221 9.27 5.00 28.52
N GLY A 222 9.19 4.14 27.50
CA GLY A 222 8.93 2.71 27.69
C GLY A 222 7.44 2.33 27.83
N ALA A 223 6.52 3.17 27.39
CA ALA A 223 5.06 2.93 27.47
C ALA A 223 4.67 1.49 27.09
N SER A 224 3.69 0.93 27.77
CA SER A 224 3.16 -0.40 27.50
C SER A 224 2.33 -0.42 26.19
N ALA A 225 2.00 -1.63 25.73
CA ALA A 225 1.12 -1.76 24.56
C ALA A 225 -0.30 -1.23 24.84
N GLU A 226 -0.78 -1.34 26.09
CA GLU A 226 -2.05 -0.81 26.53
C GLU A 226 -2.07 0.72 26.48
N GLU A 227 -1.06 1.37 27.06
CA GLU A 227 -0.92 2.83 27.01
C GLU A 227 -0.84 3.36 25.57
N LEU A 228 -0.13 2.66 24.68
CA LEU A 228 -0.05 3.04 23.26
C LEU A 228 -1.40 2.85 22.54
N ARG A 229 -2.20 1.79 22.89
CA ARG A 229 -3.56 1.62 22.35
C ARG A 229 -4.51 2.72 22.80
N GLU A 230 -4.45 3.12 24.07
CA GLU A 230 -5.24 4.23 24.60
C GLU A 230 -4.88 5.55 23.91
N LEU A 231 -3.57 5.80 23.75
CA LEU A 231 -3.08 6.99 23.05
C LEU A 231 -3.51 7.02 21.58
N LEU A 232 -3.42 5.88 20.88
CA LEU A 232 -3.85 5.74 19.49
C LEU A 232 -5.37 5.96 19.35
N GLY A 233 -6.16 5.36 20.23
CA GLY A 233 -7.63 5.45 20.17
C GLY A 233 -8.19 4.79 18.91
N ARG A 234 -9.34 5.30 18.45
CA ARG A 234 -10.02 4.80 17.25
C ARG A 234 -10.25 5.92 16.23
N GLY A 235 -10.10 5.57 14.93
CA GLY A 235 -10.47 6.48 13.84
C GLY A 235 -9.48 7.62 13.58
N ARG A 236 -8.28 7.61 14.16
CA ARG A 236 -7.30 8.69 13.97
C ARG A 236 -6.80 8.81 12.53
N ALA A 237 -6.61 7.70 11.82
CA ALA A 237 -6.24 7.73 10.41
C ALA A 237 -7.35 8.40 9.56
N LYS A 238 -8.64 8.07 9.85
CA LYS A 238 -9.77 8.77 9.21
C LYS A 238 -9.73 10.27 9.49
N LYS A 239 -9.53 10.64 10.76
CA LYS A 239 -9.48 12.04 11.20
C LYS A 239 -8.38 12.83 10.49
N GLY A 240 -7.17 12.25 10.38
CA GLY A 240 -6.04 12.88 9.73
C GLY A 240 -6.14 12.91 8.20
N ILE A 241 -6.31 11.75 7.59
CA ILE A 241 -6.20 11.60 6.13
C ILE A 241 -7.45 12.14 5.41
N PHE A 242 -8.66 11.84 5.91
CA PHE A 242 -9.91 12.18 5.23
C PHE A 242 -10.58 13.44 5.76
N GLU A 243 -10.44 13.75 7.05
CA GLU A 243 -11.05 14.95 7.67
C GLU A 243 -10.05 16.13 7.76
N GLY A 244 -8.75 15.88 7.56
CA GLY A 244 -7.72 16.91 7.47
C GLY A 244 -7.23 17.46 8.80
N ASP A 245 -7.44 16.75 9.92
CA ASP A 245 -6.87 17.11 11.19
C ASP A 245 -5.38 16.77 11.24
N LEU A 246 -4.54 17.76 10.95
CA LEU A 246 -3.10 17.59 10.88
C LEU A 246 -2.43 17.45 12.25
N GLU A 247 -3.09 17.83 13.36
CA GLU A 247 -2.48 17.79 14.69
C GLU A 247 -2.78 16.51 15.43
N GLU A 248 -4.06 16.11 15.48
CA GLU A 248 -4.55 14.96 16.23
C GLU A 248 -4.73 13.71 15.37
N GLY A 249 -4.68 13.85 14.04
CA GLY A 249 -4.81 12.75 13.11
C GLY A 249 -3.58 11.85 13.09
N GLU A 250 -3.79 10.57 12.81
CA GLU A 250 -2.75 9.63 12.43
C GLU A 250 -2.49 9.83 10.92
N LEU A 251 -1.38 10.51 10.61
CA LEU A 251 -1.01 10.86 9.25
C LEU A 251 -0.07 9.79 8.69
N GLU A 252 -0.57 8.96 7.79
CA GLU A 252 0.16 7.84 7.20
C GLU A 252 0.55 8.16 5.76
N ILE A 253 1.85 8.23 5.49
CA ILE A 253 2.42 8.35 4.15
C ILE A 253 3.82 7.75 4.11
N GLY A 254 4.28 7.25 2.96
CA GLY A 254 5.60 6.66 2.78
C GLY A 254 6.71 7.70 2.68
N GLN A 255 7.95 7.27 2.91
CA GLN A 255 9.14 8.12 2.82
C GLN A 255 9.27 8.83 1.47
N VAL A 256 8.83 8.18 0.41
CA VAL A 256 8.89 8.71 -0.97
C VAL A 256 8.06 9.99 -1.17
N ALA A 257 7.18 10.37 -0.24
CA ALA A 257 6.46 11.64 -0.27
C ALA A 257 7.42 12.84 -0.36
N ALA A 258 8.62 12.73 0.23
CA ALA A 258 9.65 13.76 0.18
C ALA A 258 10.13 14.11 -1.25
N LEU A 259 9.82 13.30 -2.26
CA LEU A 259 10.18 13.55 -3.66
C LEU A 259 9.14 14.41 -4.40
N PHE A 260 7.93 14.58 -3.86
CA PHE A 260 6.82 15.22 -4.58
C PHE A 260 6.59 16.64 -4.06
N ARG A 261 6.33 17.59 -4.98
CA ARG A 261 6.16 19.01 -4.66
C ARG A 261 4.89 19.61 -5.26
N ARG A 262 4.14 18.83 -6.06
CA ARG A 262 2.92 19.29 -6.73
C ARG A 262 1.87 18.19 -6.79
N ARG A 263 0.62 18.60 -6.78
CA ARG A 263 -0.50 17.69 -7.11
C ARG A 263 -0.52 17.42 -8.61
N GLN A 264 -0.97 16.23 -8.95
CA GLN A 264 -1.13 15.78 -10.32
C GLN A 264 -2.36 14.89 -10.40
N SER A 265 -2.94 14.81 -11.59
CA SER A 265 -3.92 13.76 -11.89
C SER A 265 -3.24 12.39 -12.04
N VAL A 266 -4.02 11.32 -11.92
CA VAL A 266 -3.55 9.95 -12.18
C VAL A 266 -2.96 9.83 -13.58
N ASP A 267 -3.58 10.45 -14.58
CA ASP A 267 -3.11 10.39 -15.96
C ASP A 267 -1.72 11.04 -16.14
N GLU A 268 -1.50 12.20 -15.50
CA GLU A 268 -0.18 12.86 -15.49
C GLU A 268 0.87 12.00 -14.81
N VAL A 269 0.55 11.42 -13.65
CA VAL A 269 1.46 10.52 -12.92
C VAL A 269 1.83 9.31 -13.76
N MET A 270 0.85 8.65 -14.39
CA MET A 270 1.11 7.47 -15.22
C MET A 270 2.00 7.79 -16.44
N LYS A 271 1.78 8.92 -17.08
CA LYS A 271 2.64 9.38 -18.20
C LYS A 271 4.06 9.65 -17.72
N GLU A 272 4.22 10.38 -16.62
CA GLU A 272 5.52 10.71 -16.03
C GLU A 272 6.30 9.44 -15.68
N LEU A 273 5.68 8.48 -15.00
CA LEU A 273 6.29 7.19 -14.65
C LEU A 273 6.78 6.40 -15.89
N LEU A 274 6.00 6.36 -16.96
CA LEU A 274 6.38 5.67 -18.18
C LEU A 274 7.54 6.36 -18.89
N GLU A 275 7.56 7.70 -18.93
CA GLU A 275 8.65 8.47 -19.51
C GLU A 275 9.94 8.30 -18.71
N GLU A 276 9.88 8.38 -17.40
CA GLU A 276 11.00 8.17 -16.48
C GLU A 276 11.58 6.75 -16.63
N TYR A 277 10.71 5.74 -16.66
CA TYR A 277 11.12 4.35 -16.89
C TYR A 277 11.88 4.18 -18.22
N ARG A 278 11.35 4.75 -19.30
CA ARG A 278 12.01 4.70 -20.62
C ARG A 278 13.37 5.37 -20.59
N ARG A 279 13.46 6.57 -20.00
CA ARG A 279 14.75 7.29 -19.86
C ARG A 279 15.77 6.47 -19.08
N ALA A 280 15.37 5.84 -17.98
CA ALA A 280 16.25 4.97 -17.20
C ALA A 280 16.75 3.79 -17.99
N SER A 281 15.86 3.10 -18.72
CA SER A 281 16.19 1.98 -19.60
C SER A 281 17.19 2.39 -20.70
N ASP A 282 16.94 3.51 -21.40
CA ASP A 282 17.79 4.00 -22.49
C ASP A 282 19.17 4.43 -21.98
N LYS A 283 19.23 5.05 -20.80
CA LYS A 283 20.49 5.44 -20.14
C LYS A 283 21.38 4.23 -19.87
N ILE A 284 20.83 3.14 -19.34
CA ILE A 284 21.62 1.93 -19.05
C ILE A 284 22.07 1.24 -20.35
N ARG A 285 21.20 1.13 -21.35
CA ARG A 285 21.56 0.57 -22.67
C ARG A 285 22.67 1.37 -23.36
N SER A 286 22.63 2.71 -23.30
CA SER A 286 23.64 3.57 -23.91
C SER A 286 24.99 3.56 -23.15
N ALA A 287 24.98 3.20 -21.88
CA ALA A 287 26.20 3.05 -21.08
C ALA A 287 26.97 1.75 -21.39
N GLY A 288 26.43 0.86 -22.23
CA GLY A 288 27.10 -0.39 -22.64
C GLY A 288 27.13 -1.45 -21.53
N LEU A 289 26.20 -1.36 -20.57
CA LEU A 289 26.05 -2.30 -19.46
C LEU A 289 24.95 -3.32 -19.79
#